data_dcdd67d3a1e2a520597df182e4ae49a8
#
_entry.id   dcdd67d3a1e2a520597df182e4ae49a8
#
_cell.length_a   1.000
_cell.length_b   1.000
_cell.length_c   1.000
_cell.angle_alpha   90.00
_cell.angle_beta   90.00
_cell.angle_gamma   90.00
#
_symmetry.space_group_name_H-M   'P 1'
#
loop_
_entity.id
_entity.type
_entity.pdbx_description
1 polymer ?
#
loop_
_entity_poly.entity_id
_entity_poly.type
_entity_poly.pdbx_seq_one_letter_code
_entity_poly.pdbx_strand_id
1 'polypeptide(L)'
;MLLLIFLAGFLLLSRITLKNSLLERLGFALPTGLASITLVMILMDWGNIGLTRTSLSIATAGVLIVALAINCRRYKQFIPHLNNFALDFKWVNLLWVAIMGIVVYLEYINFAKCMVYPVYDRDSLAAFDTIGFVCAQEHTFHAMSIFDPVYFPHMHEAGSSISYLPMIQLSYAYVYAFGAATSKAIPAFIYLGFLVGFYGLCRRKISHTGSALVLLGIISAPEMLAFASLSVTNVMQACMASSGIVYTCLWLRDRKSSDLVLAVLLLAINNWMRAEGIVFIGAAWLMVIVGSLRNKDWRSALLPAASLLPLVLWLLYSKSCGLYAESAIIAHPYWDGEKAATIVGGAWSHFFSGVYYGWTFHLFAIVLVASIIGRYIISRIRKKSQHTSTGSHNYSELLVPAALLISVIGYYLLLYQVDYKWDSIDNVLAYSAKRFNFCFVPLAWYYIADAAPVN
;
A
#
# COMPACT_ATOMS: atom_id res chain seq x y z
N MET A 1 9.25 -22.21 1.06
CA MET A 1 10.05 -20.97 0.83
C MET A 1 9.29 -19.70 1.22
N LEU A 2 8.02 -19.51 0.87
CA LEU A 2 7.25 -18.33 1.31
C LEU A 2 7.24 -18.15 2.84
N LEU A 3 7.20 -19.23 3.62
CA LEU A 3 7.29 -19.15 5.08
C LEU A 3 8.63 -18.55 5.56
N LEU A 4 9.75 -18.86 4.89
CA LEU A 4 11.07 -18.28 5.23
C LEU A 4 11.13 -16.79 4.89
N ILE A 5 10.53 -16.39 3.76
CA ILE A 5 10.39 -14.98 3.39
C ILE A 5 9.51 -14.23 4.40
N PHE A 6 8.38 -14.81 4.78
CA PHE A 6 7.52 -14.27 5.83
C PHE A 6 8.28 -14.12 7.15
N LEU A 7 9.04 -15.14 7.56
CA LEU A 7 9.83 -15.10 8.79
C LEU A 7 10.92 -14.02 8.74
N ALA A 8 11.61 -13.88 7.60
CA ALA A 8 12.60 -12.83 7.41
C ALA A 8 11.96 -11.43 7.54
N GLY A 9 10.84 -11.20 6.87
CA GLY A 9 10.09 -9.93 6.99
C GLY A 9 9.59 -9.67 8.41
N PHE A 10 9.08 -10.70 9.10
CA PHE A 10 8.67 -10.60 10.50
C PHE A 10 9.83 -10.19 11.42
N LEU A 11 11.00 -10.76 11.22
CA LEU A 11 12.21 -10.42 11.97
C LEU A 11 12.68 -8.99 11.68
N LEU A 12 12.68 -8.56 10.41
CA LEU A 12 13.01 -7.19 10.02
C LEU A 12 12.07 -6.17 10.68
N LEU A 13 10.76 -6.42 10.62
CA LEU A 13 9.76 -5.58 11.29
C LEU A 13 9.93 -5.57 12.80
N SER A 14 10.25 -6.70 13.41
CA SER A 14 10.44 -6.80 14.85
C SER A 14 11.56 -5.89 15.36
N ARG A 15 12.56 -5.58 14.52
CA ARG A 15 13.61 -4.59 14.84
C ARG A 15 13.05 -3.17 14.98
N ILE A 16 12.07 -2.82 14.15
CA ILE A 16 11.48 -1.48 14.08
C ILE A 16 10.37 -1.34 15.14
N THR A 17 9.57 -2.39 15.33
CA THR A 17 8.23 -2.33 15.95
C THR A 17 8.11 -3.07 17.27
N LEU A 18 9.18 -3.16 18.06
CA LEU A 18 9.16 -3.93 19.32
C LEU A 18 7.99 -3.58 20.26
N LYS A 19 7.46 -2.37 20.18
CA LYS A 19 6.33 -1.88 20.99
C LYS A 19 4.98 -1.94 20.25
N ASN A 20 4.96 -2.36 18.97
CA ASN A 20 3.75 -2.44 18.18
C ASN A 20 3.07 -3.80 18.35
N SER A 21 1.81 -3.88 17.97
CA SER A 21 1.04 -5.11 18.12
C SER A 21 1.63 -6.25 17.27
N LEU A 22 1.47 -7.48 17.76
CA LEU A 22 1.85 -8.68 17.01
C LEU A 22 1.15 -8.72 15.65
N LEU A 23 -0.11 -8.28 15.59
CA LEU A 23 -0.92 -8.26 14.37
C LEU A 23 -0.32 -7.39 13.28
N GLU A 24 0.22 -6.21 13.63
CA GLU A 24 0.90 -5.34 12.67
C GLU A 24 2.15 -6.02 12.09
N ARG A 25 2.94 -6.71 12.93
CA ARG A 25 4.12 -7.45 12.48
C ARG A 25 3.77 -8.63 11.59
N LEU A 26 2.78 -9.42 11.99
CA LEU A 26 2.30 -10.54 11.18
C LEU A 26 1.74 -10.07 9.84
N GLY A 27 0.93 -9.00 9.87
CA GLY A 27 0.26 -8.50 8.68
C GLY A 27 1.20 -7.96 7.60
N PHE A 28 2.24 -7.22 8.00
CA PHE A 28 3.20 -6.62 7.06
C PHE A 28 4.47 -7.47 6.85
N ALA A 29 4.56 -8.67 7.46
CA ALA A 29 5.74 -9.52 7.34
C ALA A 29 6.00 -9.98 5.90
N LEU A 30 4.97 -10.54 5.24
CA LEU A 30 5.14 -11.07 3.89
C LEU A 30 5.54 -9.99 2.87
N PRO A 31 4.85 -8.84 2.74
CA PRO A 31 5.28 -7.81 1.80
C PRO A 31 6.67 -7.24 2.12
N THR A 32 7.07 -7.15 3.39
CA THR A 32 8.43 -6.74 3.78
C THR A 32 9.47 -7.77 3.34
N GLY A 33 9.19 -9.04 3.55
CA GLY A 33 10.08 -10.13 3.12
C GLY A 33 10.20 -10.21 1.59
N LEU A 34 9.07 -10.11 0.88
CA LEU A 34 9.05 -10.08 -0.59
C LEU A 34 9.81 -8.88 -1.15
N ALA A 35 9.61 -7.69 -0.60
CA ALA A 35 10.39 -6.52 -1.01
C ALA A 35 11.89 -6.75 -0.82
N SER A 36 12.29 -7.33 0.30
CA SER A 36 13.70 -7.60 0.58
C SER A 36 14.30 -8.60 -0.41
N ILE A 37 13.63 -9.72 -0.67
CA ILE A 37 14.15 -10.74 -1.60
C ILE A 37 14.14 -10.25 -3.05
N THR A 38 13.11 -9.51 -3.48
CA THR A 38 13.05 -8.99 -4.84
C THR A 38 14.09 -7.91 -5.13
N LEU A 39 14.45 -7.10 -4.13
CA LEU A 39 15.61 -6.20 -4.23
C LEU A 39 16.93 -6.99 -4.40
N VAL A 40 17.09 -8.09 -3.64
CA VAL A 40 18.26 -8.97 -3.80
C VAL A 40 18.25 -9.64 -5.18
N MET A 41 17.10 -10.08 -5.69
CA MET A 41 16.96 -10.67 -7.02
C MET A 41 17.43 -9.69 -8.13
N ILE A 42 17.03 -8.42 -8.06
CA ILE A 42 17.52 -7.40 -9.02
C ILE A 42 19.03 -7.23 -8.92
N LEU A 43 19.61 -7.20 -7.73
CA LEU A 43 21.06 -7.08 -7.56
C LEU A 43 21.81 -8.32 -8.08
N MET A 44 21.23 -9.51 -7.90
CA MET A 44 21.79 -10.76 -8.45
C MET A 44 21.75 -10.76 -9.98
N ASP A 45 20.59 -10.43 -10.56
CA ASP A 45 20.40 -10.38 -12.00
C ASP A 45 21.31 -9.30 -12.65
N TRP A 46 21.46 -8.14 -11.99
CA TRP A 46 22.39 -7.09 -12.41
C TRP A 46 23.86 -7.56 -12.38
N GLY A 47 24.20 -8.43 -11.43
CA GLY A 47 25.50 -9.09 -11.34
C GLY A 47 25.63 -10.33 -12.23
N ASN A 48 24.70 -10.59 -13.16
CA ASN A 48 24.62 -11.78 -14.00
C ASN A 48 24.61 -13.11 -13.20
N ILE A 49 24.05 -13.10 -12.00
CA ILE A 49 23.82 -14.30 -11.19
C ILE A 49 22.43 -14.82 -11.53
N GLY A 50 22.35 -15.98 -12.19
CA GLY A 50 21.08 -16.58 -12.60
C GLY A 50 20.10 -16.78 -11.43
N LEU A 51 18.84 -16.47 -11.66
CA LEU A 51 17.74 -16.56 -10.67
C LEU A 51 17.24 -18.02 -10.55
N THR A 52 18.16 -18.95 -10.38
CA THR A 52 17.88 -20.38 -10.24
C THR A 52 17.30 -20.69 -8.84
N ARG A 53 16.66 -21.86 -8.71
CA ARG A 53 16.16 -22.33 -7.40
C ARG A 53 17.28 -22.36 -6.34
N THR A 54 18.49 -22.75 -6.72
CA THR A 54 19.64 -22.79 -5.78
C THR A 54 20.08 -21.40 -5.34
N SER A 55 20.30 -20.49 -6.30
CA SER A 55 20.74 -19.13 -5.99
C SER A 55 19.70 -18.37 -5.17
N LEU A 56 18.39 -18.54 -5.48
CA LEU A 56 17.28 -17.98 -4.72
C LEU A 56 17.18 -18.57 -3.31
N SER A 57 17.52 -19.86 -3.12
CA SER A 57 17.59 -20.46 -1.78
C SER A 57 18.71 -19.85 -0.95
N ILE A 58 19.88 -19.67 -1.54
CA ILE A 58 21.03 -19.00 -0.88
C ILE A 58 20.69 -17.55 -0.55
N ALA A 59 20.11 -16.82 -1.48
CA ALA A 59 19.67 -15.44 -1.26
C ALA A 59 18.66 -15.34 -0.12
N THR A 60 17.66 -16.25 -0.08
CA THR A 60 16.67 -16.31 1.01
C THR A 60 17.31 -16.60 2.36
N ALA A 61 18.25 -17.54 2.41
CA ALA A 61 19.03 -17.83 3.61
C ALA A 61 19.84 -16.60 4.05
N GLY A 62 20.46 -15.90 3.10
CA GLY A 62 21.20 -14.66 3.36
C GLY A 62 20.33 -13.57 3.98
N VAL A 63 19.15 -13.29 3.39
CA VAL A 63 18.18 -12.33 3.94
C VAL A 63 17.75 -12.72 5.35
N LEU A 64 17.48 -14.01 5.59
CA LEU A 64 17.08 -14.51 6.90
C LEU A 64 18.22 -14.38 7.93
N ILE A 65 19.46 -14.71 7.55
CA ILE A 65 20.64 -14.56 8.43
C ILE A 65 20.85 -13.09 8.79
N VAL A 66 20.74 -12.17 7.84
CA VAL A 66 20.85 -10.73 8.10
C VAL A 66 19.73 -10.29 9.06
N ALA A 67 18.50 -10.71 8.83
CA ALA A 67 17.35 -10.41 9.70
C ALA A 67 17.56 -10.95 11.12
N LEU A 68 18.11 -12.16 11.27
CA LEU A 68 18.47 -12.75 12.58
C LEU A 68 19.62 -11.97 13.23
N ALA A 69 20.69 -11.66 12.50
CA ALA A 69 21.86 -10.95 13.02
C ALA A 69 21.51 -9.57 13.58
N ILE A 70 20.64 -8.82 12.88
CA ILE A 70 20.14 -7.51 13.32
C ILE A 70 19.39 -7.64 14.66
N ASN A 71 18.79 -8.79 14.93
CA ASN A 71 17.96 -9.03 16.12
C ASN A 71 18.67 -9.83 17.24
N CYS A 72 19.84 -10.40 17.01
CA CYS A 72 20.49 -11.35 17.94
C CYS A 72 20.68 -10.81 19.37
N ARG A 73 20.91 -9.50 19.53
CA ARG A 73 21.07 -8.85 20.85
C ARG A 73 19.75 -8.58 21.59
N ARG A 74 18.60 -8.81 20.94
CA ARG A 74 17.27 -8.48 21.48
C ARG A 74 16.31 -9.66 21.53
N TYR A 75 16.83 -10.90 21.47
CA TYR A 75 15.98 -12.10 21.39
C TYR A 75 14.93 -12.21 22.53
N LYS A 76 15.21 -11.71 23.73
CA LYS A 76 14.28 -11.68 24.86
C LYS A 76 13.06 -10.75 24.65
N GLN A 77 13.11 -9.84 23.67
CA GLN A 77 12.04 -8.88 23.38
C GLN A 77 11.11 -9.35 22.25
N PHE A 78 11.35 -10.56 21.70
CA PHE A 78 10.53 -11.11 20.61
C PHE A 78 9.16 -11.61 21.06
N ILE A 79 9.01 -12.00 22.33
CA ILE A 79 7.75 -12.52 22.85
C ILE A 79 6.81 -11.31 23.01
N PRO A 80 5.83 -11.14 22.14
CA PRO A 80 4.85 -10.08 22.31
C PRO A 80 4.01 -10.40 23.54
N HIS A 81 3.76 -9.40 24.36
CA HIS A 81 2.77 -9.52 25.41
C HIS A 81 1.39 -9.68 24.75
N LEU A 82 0.86 -10.90 24.75
CA LEU A 82 -0.47 -11.25 24.26
C LEU A 82 -1.60 -10.71 25.15
N ASN A 83 -1.23 -10.02 26.24
CA ASN A 83 -2.14 -9.60 27.30
C ASN A 83 -3.24 -8.61 26.91
N ASN A 84 -3.26 -8.10 25.66
CA ASN A 84 -4.30 -7.19 25.20
C ASN A 84 -5.47 -7.88 24.48
N PHE A 85 -5.54 -9.21 24.52
CA PHE A 85 -6.62 -9.99 23.88
C PHE A 85 -7.71 -10.43 24.87
N ALA A 86 -7.81 -9.83 26.07
CA ALA A 86 -8.95 -10.10 26.95
C ALA A 86 -10.24 -9.57 26.30
N LEU A 87 -10.99 -10.45 25.70
CA LEU A 87 -12.37 -10.20 25.25
C LEU A 87 -13.29 -10.28 26.47
N ASP A 88 -13.66 -9.15 27.05
CA ASP A 88 -14.77 -9.11 28.00
C ASP A 88 -16.06 -9.46 27.26
N PHE A 89 -16.78 -10.50 27.71
CA PHE A 89 -18.04 -10.97 27.11
C PHE A 89 -19.19 -10.01 27.42
N LYS A 90 -19.25 -8.86 26.73
CA LYS A 90 -20.36 -7.91 26.72
C LYS A 90 -21.10 -7.97 25.38
N TRP A 91 -22.30 -7.44 25.29
CA TRP A 91 -23.08 -7.35 24.03
C TRP A 91 -22.31 -6.74 22.86
N VAL A 92 -21.41 -5.79 23.14
CA VAL A 92 -20.51 -5.20 22.15
C VAL A 92 -19.61 -6.25 21.50
N ASN A 93 -19.23 -7.31 22.24
CA ASN A 93 -18.39 -8.39 21.70
C ASN A 93 -19.16 -9.32 20.75
N LEU A 94 -20.48 -9.48 20.92
CA LEU A 94 -21.31 -10.23 19.96
C LEU A 94 -21.38 -9.53 18.61
N LEU A 95 -21.51 -8.20 18.61
CA LEU A 95 -21.48 -7.42 17.38
C LEU A 95 -20.12 -7.54 16.68
N TRP A 96 -19.03 -7.47 17.45
CA TRP A 96 -17.68 -7.69 16.91
C TRP A 96 -17.54 -9.09 16.31
N VAL A 97 -18.00 -10.13 16.98
CA VAL A 97 -17.96 -11.52 16.47
C VAL A 97 -18.76 -11.64 15.18
N ALA A 98 -19.95 -11.05 15.10
CA ALA A 98 -20.77 -11.07 13.89
C ALA A 98 -20.08 -10.38 12.71
N ILE A 99 -19.54 -9.18 12.94
CA ILE A 99 -18.82 -8.42 11.90
C ILE A 99 -17.58 -9.18 11.45
N MET A 100 -16.74 -9.66 12.39
CA MET A 100 -15.55 -10.42 12.05
C MET A 100 -15.89 -11.74 11.35
N GLY A 101 -17.00 -12.38 11.70
CA GLY A 101 -17.50 -13.55 10.98
C GLY A 101 -17.76 -13.27 9.49
N ILE A 102 -18.39 -12.11 9.19
CA ILE A 102 -18.61 -11.66 7.81
C ILE A 102 -17.27 -11.38 7.12
N VAL A 103 -16.37 -10.64 7.77
CA VAL A 103 -15.03 -10.33 7.21
C VAL A 103 -14.26 -11.60 6.88
N VAL A 104 -14.21 -12.56 7.81
CA VAL A 104 -13.53 -13.84 7.62
C VAL A 104 -14.19 -14.65 6.49
N TYR A 105 -15.52 -14.66 6.40
CA TYR A 105 -16.23 -15.33 5.32
C TYR A 105 -15.93 -14.71 3.95
N LEU A 106 -15.98 -13.40 3.83
CA LEU A 106 -15.65 -12.71 2.57
C LEU A 106 -14.19 -12.93 2.16
N GLU A 107 -13.25 -12.89 3.13
CA GLU A 107 -11.84 -13.16 2.86
C GLU A 107 -11.61 -14.64 2.50
N TYR A 108 -12.33 -15.58 3.13
CA TYR A 108 -12.28 -16.97 2.74
C TYR A 108 -12.69 -17.17 1.26
N ILE A 109 -13.78 -16.51 0.82
CA ILE A 109 -14.21 -16.57 -0.59
C ILE A 109 -13.14 -15.96 -1.50
N ASN A 110 -12.59 -14.81 -1.13
CA ASN A 110 -11.52 -14.15 -1.89
C ASN A 110 -10.28 -15.05 -2.01
N PHE A 111 -9.84 -15.63 -0.90
CA PHE A 111 -8.70 -16.55 -0.85
C PHE A 111 -8.96 -17.82 -1.68
N ALA A 112 -10.15 -18.43 -1.56
CA ALA A 112 -10.55 -19.59 -2.34
C ALA A 112 -10.55 -19.29 -3.84
N LYS A 113 -11.05 -18.13 -4.27
CA LYS A 113 -10.98 -17.68 -5.66
C LYS A 113 -9.53 -17.61 -6.15
N CYS A 114 -8.61 -17.08 -5.35
CA CYS A 114 -7.20 -17.04 -5.70
C CYS A 114 -6.61 -18.43 -5.91
N MET A 115 -6.98 -19.40 -5.08
CA MET A 115 -6.38 -20.74 -5.14
C MET A 115 -7.02 -21.65 -6.19
N VAL A 116 -8.32 -21.50 -6.47
CA VAL A 116 -9.07 -22.41 -7.34
C VAL A 116 -9.09 -21.94 -8.80
N TYR A 117 -9.27 -20.64 -9.04
CA TYR A 117 -9.38 -20.14 -10.41
C TYR A 117 -7.99 -19.84 -11.00
N PRO A 118 -7.76 -20.14 -12.28
CA PRO A 118 -6.52 -19.80 -12.97
C PRO A 118 -6.38 -18.27 -13.08
N VAL A 119 -5.20 -17.82 -13.49
CA VAL A 119 -5.00 -16.44 -13.92
C VAL A 119 -5.74 -16.24 -15.25
N TYR A 120 -6.61 -15.26 -15.35
CA TYR A 120 -7.49 -15.05 -16.52
C TYR A 120 -7.59 -13.59 -16.96
N ASP A 121 -7.27 -12.64 -16.07
CA ASP A 121 -7.34 -11.22 -16.38
C ASP A 121 -6.20 -10.80 -17.31
N ARG A 122 -6.52 -9.91 -18.28
CA ARG A 122 -5.58 -9.46 -19.31
C ARG A 122 -4.30 -8.86 -18.68
N ASP A 123 -4.46 -7.93 -17.73
CA ASP A 123 -3.32 -7.26 -17.11
C ASP A 123 -2.49 -8.24 -16.29
N SER A 124 -3.18 -9.19 -15.60
CA SER A 124 -2.50 -10.26 -14.85
C SER A 124 -1.63 -11.11 -15.76
N LEU A 125 -2.19 -11.56 -16.89
CA LEU A 125 -1.48 -12.41 -17.85
C LEU A 125 -0.36 -11.65 -18.56
N ALA A 126 -0.68 -10.52 -19.19
CA ALA A 126 0.27 -9.83 -20.06
C ALA A 126 1.39 -9.10 -19.30
N ALA A 127 1.08 -8.52 -18.12
CA ALA A 127 2.00 -7.59 -17.46
C ALA A 127 2.69 -8.14 -16.22
N PHE A 128 2.14 -9.17 -15.57
CA PHE A 128 2.66 -9.62 -14.29
C PHE A 128 2.95 -11.12 -14.23
N ASP A 129 1.97 -11.96 -14.50
CA ASP A 129 2.09 -13.41 -14.32
C ASP A 129 3.04 -14.03 -15.35
N THR A 130 2.85 -13.73 -16.64
CA THR A 130 3.72 -14.23 -17.71
C THR A 130 5.17 -13.80 -17.53
N ILE A 131 5.41 -12.51 -17.17
CA ILE A 131 6.75 -12.02 -16.89
C ILE A 131 7.39 -12.80 -15.74
N GLY A 132 6.64 -13.02 -14.65
CA GLY A 132 7.11 -13.82 -13.52
C GLY A 132 7.40 -15.28 -13.90
N PHE A 133 6.54 -15.89 -14.71
CA PHE A 133 6.71 -17.26 -15.16
C PHE A 133 7.93 -17.42 -16.07
N VAL A 134 8.07 -16.57 -17.09
CA VAL A 134 9.22 -16.60 -18.02
C VAL A 134 10.52 -16.33 -17.28
N CYS A 135 10.57 -15.35 -16.38
CA CYS A 135 11.73 -15.08 -15.53
C CYS A 135 12.16 -16.32 -14.73
N ALA A 136 11.20 -17.08 -14.20
CA ALA A 136 11.51 -18.32 -13.47
C ALA A 136 12.04 -19.45 -14.38
N GLN A 137 11.59 -19.51 -15.62
CA GLN A 137 12.06 -20.52 -16.61
C GLN A 137 13.44 -20.18 -17.17
N GLU A 138 13.66 -18.92 -17.51
CA GLU A 138 14.89 -18.46 -18.14
C GLU A 138 15.98 -18.04 -17.12
N HIS A 139 15.61 -17.99 -15.83
CA HIS A 139 16.53 -17.67 -14.72
C HIS A 139 17.17 -16.27 -14.79
N THR A 140 16.58 -15.36 -15.52
CA THR A 140 17.04 -13.97 -15.67
C THR A 140 15.82 -13.04 -15.77
N PHE A 141 15.98 -11.78 -15.35
CA PHE A 141 14.93 -10.79 -15.54
C PHE A 141 15.24 -9.88 -16.75
N HIS A 142 16.47 -9.37 -16.85
CA HIS A 142 16.82 -8.41 -17.92
C HIS A 142 16.96 -9.05 -19.29
N ALA A 143 17.40 -10.32 -19.37
CA ALA A 143 17.68 -11.01 -20.62
C ALA A 143 16.59 -12.02 -21.00
N MET A 144 15.34 -11.81 -20.52
CA MET A 144 14.21 -12.67 -20.91
C MET A 144 13.92 -12.56 -22.41
N SER A 145 13.57 -13.69 -23.03
CA SER A 145 13.20 -13.75 -24.44
C SER A 145 12.04 -12.82 -24.81
N ILE A 146 11.10 -12.62 -23.89
CA ILE A 146 9.95 -11.70 -24.08
C ILE A 146 10.35 -10.22 -24.07
N PHE A 147 11.56 -9.88 -23.69
CA PHE A 147 12.11 -8.52 -23.77
C PHE A 147 13.03 -8.32 -24.96
N ASP A 148 13.21 -9.33 -25.81
CA ASP A 148 13.98 -9.20 -27.05
C ASP A 148 13.18 -8.37 -28.07
N PRO A 149 13.68 -7.18 -28.50
CA PRO A 149 12.96 -6.31 -29.43
C PRO A 149 12.77 -6.91 -30.82
N VAL A 150 13.56 -7.93 -31.19
CA VAL A 150 13.43 -8.62 -32.48
C VAL A 150 12.20 -9.52 -32.50
N TYR A 151 11.92 -10.21 -31.40
CA TYR A 151 10.78 -11.13 -31.31
C TYR A 151 9.52 -10.50 -30.72
N PHE A 152 9.67 -9.53 -29.83
CA PHE A 152 8.56 -8.87 -29.14
C PHE A 152 8.71 -7.34 -29.15
N PRO A 153 8.65 -6.69 -30.33
CA PRO A 153 8.86 -5.25 -30.45
C PRO A 153 7.86 -4.42 -29.62
N HIS A 154 6.62 -4.88 -29.44
CA HIS A 154 5.63 -4.14 -28.63
C HIS A 154 5.95 -4.07 -27.14
N MET A 155 6.87 -4.86 -26.63
CA MET A 155 7.34 -4.71 -25.25
C MET A 155 8.14 -3.42 -25.05
N HIS A 156 8.60 -2.79 -26.12
CA HIS A 156 9.34 -1.52 -26.11
C HIS A 156 8.48 -0.32 -26.54
N GLU A 157 7.21 -0.56 -26.92
CA GLU A 157 6.27 0.49 -27.26
C GLU A 157 5.74 1.21 -26.00
N ALA A 158 5.13 2.38 -26.23
CA ALA A 158 4.56 3.20 -25.16
C ALA A 158 3.47 2.44 -24.36
N GLY A 159 3.56 2.47 -23.04
CA GLY A 159 2.60 1.81 -22.14
C GLY A 159 2.86 0.32 -21.90
N SER A 160 3.92 -0.25 -22.43
CA SER A 160 4.27 -1.64 -22.20
C SER A 160 4.72 -1.93 -20.75
N SER A 161 4.63 -3.19 -20.37
CA SER A 161 4.93 -3.65 -19.01
C SER A 161 6.42 -3.76 -18.67
N ILE A 162 7.31 -3.65 -19.65
CA ILE A 162 8.77 -3.66 -19.42
C ILE A 162 9.25 -2.52 -18.52
N SER A 163 8.51 -1.40 -18.52
CA SER A 163 8.83 -0.23 -17.70
C SER A 163 8.27 -0.31 -16.27
N TYR A 164 7.49 -1.33 -15.93
CA TYR A 164 6.88 -1.47 -14.60
C TYR A 164 7.92 -1.82 -13.54
N LEU A 165 7.73 -1.33 -12.33
CA LEU A 165 8.57 -1.73 -11.21
C LEU A 165 8.34 -3.21 -10.88
N PRO A 166 9.42 -4.00 -10.72
CA PRO A 166 9.37 -5.44 -10.87
C PRO A 166 9.02 -6.23 -9.60
N MET A 167 8.73 -5.57 -8.46
CA MET A 167 8.51 -6.29 -7.20
C MET A 167 7.54 -7.45 -7.34
N ILE A 168 6.41 -7.23 -7.99
CA ILE A 168 5.35 -8.25 -8.06
C ILE A 168 5.71 -9.32 -9.08
N GLN A 169 6.24 -8.95 -10.24
CA GLN A 169 6.74 -9.89 -11.25
C GLN A 169 7.82 -10.80 -10.68
N LEU A 170 8.79 -10.24 -9.94
CA LEU A 170 9.84 -11.01 -9.28
C LEU A 170 9.31 -11.85 -8.12
N SER A 171 8.26 -11.39 -7.41
CA SER A 171 7.59 -12.23 -6.41
C SER A 171 6.92 -13.45 -7.05
N TYR A 172 6.35 -13.28 -8.25
CA TYR A 172 5.80 -14.38 -9.03
C TYR A 172 6.89 -15.30 -9.56
N ALA A 173 7.98 -14.74 -10.10
CA ALA A 173 9.16 -15.52 -10.51
C ALA A 173 9.69 -16.35 -9.34
N TYR A 174 9.77 -15.78 -8.15
CA TYR A 174 10.22 -16.49 -6.96
C TYR A 174 9.35 -17.71 -6.65
N VAL A 175 8.02 -17.58 -6.62
CA VAL A 175 7.17 -18.74 -6.31
C VAL A 175 7.18 -19.79 -7.42
N TYR A 176 7.23 -19.38 -8.69
CA TYR A 176 7.35 -20.29 -9.83
C TYR A 176 8.66 -21.06 -9.83
N ALA A 177 9.80 -20.42 -9.53
CA ALA A 177 11.10 -21.09 -9.40
C ALA A 177 11.10 -22.19 -8.33
N PHE A 178 10.21 -22.11 -7.33
CA PHE A 178 10.00 -23.15 -6.32
C PHE A 178 8.84 -24.10 -6.64
N GLY A 179 8.31 -24.07 -7.86
CA GLY A 179 7.32 -25.03 -8.36
C GLY A 179 5.87 -24.72 -7.93
N ALA A 180 5.55 -23.46 -7.62
CA ALA A 180 4.16 -23.10 -7.40
C ALA A 180 3.33 -23.27 -8.68
N ALA A 181 2.10 -23.75 -8.53
CA ALA A 181 1.15 -23.92 -9.63
C ALA A 181 0.49 -22.58 -10.04
N THR A 182 0.55 -21.54 -9.21
CA THR A 182 -0.06 -20.24 -9.46
C THR A 182 0.67 -19.11 -8.72
N SER A 183 0.74 -17.93 -9.34
CA SER A 183 1.21 -16.70 -8.70
C SER A 183 0.20 -16.12 -7.69
N LYS A 184 -1.08 -16.49 -7.81
CA LYS A 184 -2.20 -15.88 -7.05
C LYS A 184 -2.11 -16.07 -5.55
N ALA A 185 -1.23 -16.96 -5.06
CA ALA A 185 -0.89 -17.05 -3.65
C ALA A 185 -0.31 -15.73 -3.10
N ILE A 186 0.43 -14.96 -3.92
CA ILE A 186 1.05 -13.70 -3.48
C ILE A 186 -0.01 -12.63 -3.15
N PRO A 187 -0.91 -12.21 -4.06
CA PRO A 187 -1.96 -11.25 -3.72
C PRO A 187 -2.87 -11.74 -2.60
N ALA A 188 -3.23 -13.03 -2.57
CA ALA A 188 -4.06 -13.61 -1.51
C ALA A 188 -3.44 -13.42 -0.12
N PHE A 189 -2.17 -13.79 0.07
CA PHE A 189 -1.51 -13.66 1.36
C PHE A 189 -1.16 -12.20 1.72
N ILE A 190 -0.88 -11.34 0.74
CA ILE A 190 -0.65 -9.90 1.00
C ILE A 190 -1.94 -9.25 1.47
N TYR A 191 -3.09 -9.55 0.83
CA TYR A 191 -4.37 -8.97 1.22
C TYR A 191 -4.84 -9.48 2.59
N LEU A 192 -4.77 -10.78 2.85
CA LEU A 192 -5.04 -11.35 4.17
C LEU A 192 -4.13 -10.74 5.24
N GLY A 193 -2.83 -10.65 4.95
CA GLY A 193 -1.87 -10.00 5.84
C GLY A 193 -2.22 -8.54 6.11
N PHE A 194 -2.61 -7.81 5.08
CA PHE A 194 -3.06 -6.43 5.22
C PHE A 194 -4.27 -6.32 6.17
N LEU A 195 -5.31 -7.13 6.01
CA LEU A 195 -6.47 -7.09 6.90
C LEU A 195 -6.06 -7.32 8.37
N VAL A 196 -5.18 -8.32 8.62
CA VAL A 196 -4.65 -8.60 9.97
C VAL A 196 -3.83 -7.42 10.50
N GLY A 197 -2.89 -6.91 9.70
CA GLY A 197 -2.02 -5.80 10.10
C GLY A 197 -2.77 -4.49 10.28
N PHE A 198 -3.70 -4.20 9.39
CA PHE A 198 -4.52 -2.99 9.44
C PHE A 198 -5.49 -3.00 10.62
N TYR A 199 -6.06 -4.18 10.96
CA TYR A 199 -6.79 -4.34 12.21
C TYR A 199 -5.91 -3.96 13.41
N GLY A 200 -4.70 -4.51 13.51
CA GLY A 200 -3.74 -4.16 14.56
C GLY A 200 -3.42 -2.66 14.61
N LEU A 201 -3.27 -2.03 13.45
CA LEU A 201 -3.02 -0.60 13.30
C LEU A 201 -4.22 0.24 13.79
N CYS A 202 -5.44 -0.13 13.41
CA CYS A 202 -6.68 0.50 13.87
C CYS A 202 -6.82 0.40 15.40
N ARG A 203 -6.49 -0.76 15.99
CA ARG A 203 -6.58 -1.00 17.43
C ARG A 203 -5.73 -0.08 18.30
N ARG A 204 -4.82 0.67 17.73
CA ARG A 204 -4.05 1.68 18.46
C ARG A 204 -4.89 2.85 18.95
N LYS A 205 -5.99 3.15 18.25
CA LYS A 205 -6.84 4.34 18.52
C LYS A 205 -8.34 4.04 18.49
N ILE A 206 -8.74 2.97 17.82
CA ILE A 206 -10.13 2.62 17.55
C ILE A 206 -10.49 1.39 18.40
N SER A 207 -11.74 1.30 18.85
CA SER A 207 -12.26 0.14 19.59
C SER A 207 -12.22 -1.16 18.77
N HIS A 208 -12.40 -2.32 19.39
CA HIS A 208 -12.47 -3.60 18.68
C HIS A 208 -13.56 -3.61 17.62
N THR A 209 -14.76 -3.17 17.96
CA THR A 209 -15.90 -3.12 17.05
C THR A 209 -15.66 -2.11 15.92
N GLY A 210 -15.14 -0.93 16.24
CA GLY A 210 -14.79 0.07 15.23
C GLY A 210 -13.74 -0.44 14.26
N SER A 211 -12.70 -1.13 14.75
CA SER A 211 -11.68 -1.74 13.90
C SER A 211 -12.25 -2.85 13.00
N ALA A 212 -13.18 -3.65 13.51
CA ALA A 212 -13.89 -4.66 12.70
C ALA A 212 -14.77 -4.01 11.62
N LEU A 213 -15.47 -2.89 11.93
CA LEU A 213 -16.23 -2.12 10.94
C LEU A 213 -15.34 -1.53 9.85
N VAL A 214 -14.13 -1.07 10.20
CA VAL A 214 -13.15 -0.62 9.20
C VAL A 214 -12.83 -1.74 8.24
N LEU A 215 -12.52 -2.95 8.73
CA LEU A 215 -12.23 -4.09 7.86
C LEU A 215 -13.42 -4.48 7.01
N LEU A 216 -14.63 -4.50 7.58
CA LEU A 216 -15.85 -4.78 6.84
C LEU A 216 -16.06 -3.77 5.71
N GLY A 217 -15.87 -2.47 6.00
CA GLY A 217 -15.97 -1.42 4.99
C GLY A 217 -14.96 -1.57 3.86
N ILE A 218 -13.71 -1.96 4.18
CA ILE A 218 -12.66 -2.19 3.18
C ILE A 218 -13.02 -3.40 2.31
N ILE A 219 -13.33 -4.55 2.92
CA ILE A 219 -13.56 -5.78 2.17
C ILE A 219 -14.89 -5.78 1.41
N SER A 220 -15.84 -4.95 1.80
CA SER A 220 -17.11 -4.78 1.11
C SER A 220 -17.08 -3.77 -0.04
N ALA A 221 -15.97 -3.07 -0.28
CA ALA A 221 -15.81 -2.19 -1.43
C ALA A 221 -15.80 -3.04 -2.73
N PRO A 222 -16.83 -2.90 -3.63
CA PRO A 222 -17.06 -3.90 -4.69
C PRO A 222 -15.88 -4.09 -5.64
N GLU A 223 -15.33 -3.01 -6.18
CA GLU A 223 -14.19 -3.08 -7.11
C GLU A 223 -12.92 -3.56 -6.39
N MET A 224 -12.66 -3.11 -5.17
CA MET A 224 -11.48 -3.55 -4.44
C MET A 224 -11.53 -5.06 -4.14
N LEU A 225 -12.70 -5.59 -3.77
CA LEU A 225 -12.88 -7.03 -3.54
C LEU A 225 -12.73 -7.82 -4.85
N ALA A 226 -13.26 -7.31 -5.97
CA ALA A 226 -13.11 -7.95 -7.27
C ALA A 226 -11.64 -8.10 -7.66
N PHE A 227 -10.84 -7.03 -7.47
CA PHE A 227 -9.41 -7.00 -7.80
C PHE A 227 -8.51 -7.69 -6.78
N ALA A 228 -8.96 -7.93 -5.55
CA ALA A 228 -8.16 -8.60 -4.52
C ALA A 228 -7.79 -10.04 -4.88
N SER A 229 -8.56 -10.68 -5.78
CA SER A 229 -8.29 -12.03 -6.27
C SER A 229 -7.51 -12.10 -7.59
N LEU A 230 -7.08 -10.97 -8.14
CA LEU A 230 -6.32 -10.90 -9.40
C LEU A 230 -4.82 -10.79 -9.15
N SER A 231 -4.04 -11.29 -10.11
CA SER A 231 -2.56 -11.19 -10.08
C SER A 231 -2.07 -9.82 -10.57
N VAL A 232 -2.72 -8.73 -10.11
CA VAL A 232 -2.37 -7.33 -10.43
C VAL A 232 -1.91 -6.58 -9.19
N THR A 233 -1.27 -5.45 -9.37
CA THR A 233 -0.63 -4.70 -8.28
C THR A 233 -1.56 -3.79 -7.49
N ASN A 234 -2.72 -3.41 -8.03
CA ASN A 234 -3.56 -2.32 -7.54
C ASN A 234 -4.00 -2.45 -6.07
N VAL A 235 -4.54 -3.62 -5.69
CA VAL A 235 -4.97 -3.85 -4.30
C VAL A 235 -3.78 -3.96 -3.36
N MET A 236 -2.70 -4.64 -3.79
CA MET A 236 -1.47 -4.74 -3.00
C MET A 236 -0.83 -3.38 -2.76
N GLN A 237 -0.83 -2.52 -3.79
CA GLN A 237 -0.43 -1.12 -3.68
C GLN A 237 -1.30 -0.37 -2.66
N ALA A 238 -2.62 -0.51 -2.76
CA ALA A 238 -3.56 0.13 -1.84
C ALA A 238 -3.30 -0.24 -0.38
N CYS A 239 -2.99 -1.52 -0.12
CA CYS A 239 -2.63 -2.02 1.21
C CYS A 239 -1.41 -1.30 1.80
N MET A 240 -0.36 -1.15 1.01
CA MET A 240 0.89 -0.54 1.48
C MET A 240 0.80 0.98 1.56
N ALA A 241 0.21 1.63 0.55
CA ALA A 241 0.02 3.07 0.50
C ALA A 241 -0.80 3.57 1.70
N SER A 242 -1.99 2.99 1.90
CA SER A 242 -2.88 3.41 3.00
C SER A 242 -2.26 3.19 4.38
N SER A 243 -1.61 2.05 4.59
CA SER A 243 -0.92 1.77 5.85
C SER A 243 0.22 2.75 6.10
N GLY A 244 1.03 3.05 5.07
CA GLY A 244 2.12 4.03 5.15
C GLY A 244 1.63 5.44 5.52
N ILE A 245 0.53 5.88 4.94
CA ILE A 245 -0.11 7.16 5.27
C ILE A 245 -0.63 7.18 6.70
N VAL A 246 -1.32 6.11 7.15
CA VAL A 246 -1.81 6.05 8.55
C VAL A 246 -0.64 6.11 9.53
N TYR A 247 0.47 5.39 9.28
CA TYR A 247 1.66 5.49 10.13
C TYR A 247 2.29 6.89 10.11
N THR A 248 2.26 7.60 8.98
CA THR A 248 2.69 9.01 8.91
C THR A 248 1.83 9.88 9.82
N CYS A 249 0.51 9.72 9.78
CA CYS A 249 -0.42 10.44 10.64
C CYS A 249 -0.22 10.12 12.14
N LEU A 250 0.02 8.84 12.47
CA LEU A 250 0.35 8.43 13.84
C LEU A 250 1.67 9.05 14.32
N TRP A 251 2.70 9.10 13.47
CA TRP A 251 3.93 9.80 13.83
C TRP A 251 3.72 11.30 14.06
N LEU A 252 2.94 11.96 13.22
CA LEU A 252 2.61 13.38 13.41
C LEU A 252 1.89 13.63 14.73
N ARG A 253 1.09 12.70 15.19
CA ARG A 253 0.31 12.76 16.43
C ARG A 253 1.15 12.41 17.66
N ASP A 254 1.85 11.27 17.62
CA ASP A 254 2.49 10.65 18.80
C ASP A 254 4.02 10.81 18.81
N ARG A 255 4.62 11.27 17.72
CA ARG A 255 6.09 11.49 17.54
C ARG A 255 6.95 10.25 17.82
N LYS A 256 6.42 9.06 17.60
CA LYS A 256 7.18 7.81 17.76
C LYS A 256 7.99 7.55 16.49
N SER A 257 9.32 7.56 16.60
CA SER A 257 10.23 7.34 15.46
C SER A 257 9.97 6.00 14.74
N SER A 258 9.54 4.96 15.46
CA SER A 258 9.16 3.69 14.85
C SER A 258 8.02 3.81 13.84
N ASP A 259 7.06 4.70 14.08
CA ASP A 259 5.93 4.89 13.19
C ASP A 259 6.37 5.57 11.89
N LEU A 260 7.29 6.55 11.97
CA LEU A 260 7.87 7.17 10.77
C LEU A 260 8.71 6.17 9.96
N VAL A 261 9.50 5.33 10.61
CA VAL A 261 10.30 4.30 9.92
C VAL A 261 9.38 3.28 9.24
N LEU A 262 8.28 2.88 9.89
CA LEU A 262 7.28 2.00 9.26
C LEU A 262 6.57 2.68 8.08
N ALA A 263 6.20 3.95 8.22
CA ALA A 263 5.63 4.73 7.12
C ALA A 263 6.56 4.71 5.91
N VAL A 264 7.84 5.04 6.11
CA VAL A 264 8.87 5.04 5.06
C VAL A 264 9.03 3.67 4.43
N LEU A 265 9.09 2.60 5.23
CA LEU A 265 9.20 1.22 4.73
C LEU A 265 8.01 0.83 3.87
N LEU A 266 6.77 1.05 4.36
CA LEU A 266 5.57 0.66 3.62
C LEU A 266 5.37 1.51 2.36
N LEU A 267 5.72 2.79 2.40
CA LEU A 267 5.71 3.65 1.23
C LEU A 267 6.82 3.27 0.23
N ALA A 268 7.98 2.79 0.68
CA ALA A 268 9.01 2.24 -0.19
C ALA A 268 8.52 0.96 -0.88
N ILE A 269 7.86 0.06 -0.15
CA ILE A 269 7.26 -1.16 -0.70
C ILE A 269 6.16 -0.80 -1.71
N ASN A 270 5.29 0.15 -1.38
CA ASN A 270 4.28 0.67 -2.30
C ASN A 270 4.90 1.19 -3.61
N ASN A 271 5.95 2.00 -3.49
CA ASN A 271 6.66 2.55 -4.65
C ASN A 271 7.42 1.46 -5.43
N TRP A 272 7.93 0.40 -4.77
CA TRP A 272 8.56 -0.75 -5.42
C TRP A 272 7.56 -1.62 -6.21
N MET A 273 6.26 -1.55 -5.87
CA MET A 273 5.19 -2.20 -6.63
C MET A 273 4.76 -1.40 -7.86
N ARG A 274 4.68 -0.06 -7.73
CA ARG A 274 4.17 0.84 -8.80
C ARG A 274 4.76 2.24 -8.67
N ALA A 275 5.09 2.83 -9.82
CA ALA A 275 5.67 4.18 -9.89
C ALA A 275 4.73 5.26 -9.33
N GLU A 276 3.41 5.11 -9.50
CA GLU A 276 2.41 6.04 -8.97
C GLU A 276 2.41 6.13 -7.44
N GLY A 277 3.11 5.19 -6.78
CA GLY A 277 3.40 5.25 -5.33
C GLY A 277 4.08 6.54 -4.89
N ILE A 278 4.74 7.26 -5.81
CA ILE A 278 5.36 8.58 -5.57
C ILE A 278 4.36 9.61 -5.04
N VAL A 279 3.08 9.52 -5.40
CA VAL A 279 2.02 10.42 -4.91
C VAL A 279 1.88 10.33 -3.39
N PHE A 280 1.89 9.11 -2.84
CA PHE A 280 1.78 8.89 -1.40
C PHE A 280 3.06 9.27 -0.67
N ILE A 281 4.23 9.06 -1.30
CA ILE A 281 5.51 9.54 -0.76
C ILE A 281 5.49 11.07 -0.70
N GLY A 282 5.05 11.75 -1.76
CA GLY A 282 4.95 13.20 -1.81
C GLY A 282 4.01 13.75 -0.75
N ALA A 283 2.82 13.15 -0.59
CA ALA A 283 1.86 13.52 0.44
C ALA A 283 2.42 13.34 1.86
N ALA A 284 2.99 12.17 2.15
CA ALA A 284 3.61 11.88 3.44
C ALA A 284 4.79 12.83 3.71
N TRP A 285 5.63 13.08 2.72
CA TRP A 285 6.80 13.94 2.85
C TRP A 285 6.39 15.38 3.13
N LEU A 286 5.42 15.92 2.40
CA LEU A 286 4.87 17.25 2.65
C LEU A 286 4.36 17.39 4.10
N MET A 287 3.58 16.40 4.57
CA MET A 287 3.06 16.40 5.93
C MET A 287 4.17 16.29 6.98
N VAL A 288 5.19 15.46 6.74
CA VAL A 288 6.35 15.32 7.63
C VAL A 288 7.18 16.61 7.66
N ILE A 289 7.40 17.26 6.51
CA ILE A 289 8.09 18.57 6.46
C ILE A 289 7.35 19.60 7.32
N VAL A 290 6.04 19.78 7.08
CA VAL A 290 5.23 20.75 7.85
C VAL A 290 5.28 20.45 9.35
N GLY A 291 5.15 19.17 9.73
CA GLY A 291 5.23 18.74 11.12
C GLY A 291 6.63 18.90 11.74
N SER A 292 7.68 18.72 10.95
CA SER A 292 9.09 18.85 11.38
C SER A 292 9.52 20.30 11.51
N LEU A 293 9.09 21.18 10.60
CA LEU A 293 9.32 22.63 10.68
C LEU A 293 8.79 23.19 11.99
N ARG A 294 7.56 22.80 12.36
CA ARG A 294 6.94 23.23 13.61
C ARG A 294 7.74 22.83 14.85
N ASN A 295 8.43 21.68 14.81
CA ASN A 295 9.19 21.13 15.94
C ASN A 295 10.71 21.25 15.78
N LYS A 296 11.21 21.90 14.73
CA LYS A 296 12.64 22.06 14.41
C LYS A 296 13.39 20.70 14.28
N ASP A 297 12.70 19.64 13.84
CA ASP A 297 13.26 18.29 13.67
C ASP A 297 13.57 18.00 12.19
N TRP A 298 14.69 18.54 11.70
CA TRP A 298 15.10 18.41 10.30
C TRP A 298 15.48 16.98 9.90
N ARG A 299 15.90 16.14 10.87
CA ARG A 299 16.27 14.74 10.59
C ARG A 299 15.05 13.94 10.14
N SER A 300 13.95 14.11 10.84
CA SER A 300 12.68 13.48 10.45
C SER A 300 12.17 13.97 9.10
N ALA A 301 12.43 15.23 8.73
CA ALA A 301 12.00 15.79 7.45
C ALA A 301 12.65 15.11 6.22
N LEU A 302 13.85 14.56 6.38
CA LEU A 302 14.58 13.92 5.28
C LEU A 302 14.24 12.41 5.13
N LEU A 303 13.72 11.79 6.18
CA LEU A 303 13.53 10.34 6.21
C LEU A 303 12.57 9.80 5.12
N PRO A 304 11.45 10.48 4.77
CA PRO A 304 10.56 9.99 3.71
C PRO A 304 11.21 9.88 2.33
N ALA A 305 12.28 10.64 2.06
CA ALA A 305 13.03 10.51 0.81
C ALA A 305 13.61 9.11 0.62
N ALA A 306 13.90 8.38 1.70
CA ALA A 306 14.37 7.00 1.61
C ALA A 306 13.35 6.04 0.97
N SER A 307 12.05 6.39 0.95
CA SER A 307 11.03 5.62 0.25
C SER A 307 11.22 5.62 -1.28
N LEU A 308 12.04 6.51 -1.83
CA LEU A 308 12.37 6.56 -3.26
C LEU A 308 13.51 5.62 -3.66
N LEU A 309 14.25 5.04 -2.70
CA LEU A 309 15.42 4.20 -2.99
C LEU A 309 15.12 3.03 -3.94
N PRO A 310 13.99 2.28 -3.82
CA PRO A 310 13.68 1.21 -4.77
C PRO A 310 13.47 1.73 -6.21
N LEU A 311 12.82 2.89 -6.37
CA LEU A 311 12.66 3.51 -7.68
C LEU A 311 14.01 3.93 -8.29
N VAL A 312 14.88 4.55 -7.49
CA VAL A 312 16.23 4.92 -7.95
C VAL A 312 17.01 3.68 -8.39
N LEU A 313 16.97 2.61 -7.60
CA LEU A 313 17.62 1.33 -7.96
C LEU A 313 17.06 0.79 -9.27
N TRP A 314 15.75 0.80 -9.46
CA TRP A 314 15.09 0.36 -10.69
C TRP A 314 15.53 1.19 -11.90
N LEU A 315 15.56 2.51 -11.78
CA LEU A 315 15.98 3.39 -12.88
C LEU A 315 17.43 3.17 -13.28
N LEU A 316 18.33 2.93 -12.31
CA LEU A 316 19.73 2.62 -12.58
C LEU A 316 19.86 1.26 -13.26
N TYR A 317 19.20 0.24 -12.73
CA TYR A 317 19.21 -1.11 -13.27
C TYR A 317 18.60 -1.16 -14.69
N SER A 318 17.38 -0.65 -14.88
CA SER A 318 16.69 -0.69 -16.17
C SER A 318 17.47 0.05 -17.26
N LYS A 319 18.07 1.21 -16.91
CA LYS A 319 18.94 1.95 -17.83
C LYS A 319 20.19 1.16 -18.21
N SER A 320 20.84 0.49 -17.25
CA SER A 320 22.08 -0.27 -17.50
C SER A 320 21.83 -1.54 -18.32
N CYS A 321 20.64 -2.14 -18.18
CA CYS A 321 20.25 -3.37 -18.88
C CYS A 321 19.44 -3.13 -20.17
N GLY A 322 19.20 -1.87 -20.56
CA GLY A 322 18.40 -1.57 -21.75
C GLY A 322 16.91 -1.87 -21.64
N LEU A 323 16.39 -2.03 -20.42
CA LEU A 323 14.98 -2.31 -20.14
C LEU A 323 14.17 -1.00 -20.12
N TYR A 324 13.85 -0.51 -21.28
CA TYR A 324 13.03 0.69 -21.41
C TYR A 324 12.01 0.53 -22.54
N ALA A 325 10.84 1.11 -22.32
CA ALA A 325 9.85 1.33 -23.35
C ALA A 325 9.91 2.77 -23.84
N GLU A 326 9.31 3.02 -24.98
CA GLU A 326 9.02 4.39 -25.41
C GLU A 326 8.22 5.11 -24.32
N SER A 327 8.47 6.42 -24.15
CA SER A 327 7.73 7.21 -23.17
C SER A 327 6.23 7.10 -23.41
N ALA A 328 5.52 6.60 -22.41
CA ALA A 328 4.06 6.45 -22.45
C ALA A 328 3.32 7.78 -22.34
N ILE A 329 4.01 8.82 -21.90
CA ILE A 329 3.41 10.12 -21.59
C ILE A 329 4.12 11.26 -22.30
N ILE A 330 3.34 12.32 -22.60
CA ILE A 330 3.81 13.61 -23.08
C ILE A 330 3.45 14.65 -22.03
N ALA A 331 4.37 15.57 -21.73
CA ALA A 331 4.07 16.66 -20.79
C ALA A 331 2.98 17.59 -21.37
N HIS A 332 2.01 17.96 -20.54
CA HIS A 332 0.91 18.89 -20.86
C HIS A 332 1.06 20.18 -20.03
N PRO A 333 1.93 21.11 -20.42
CA PRO A 333 2.30 22.25 -19.58
C PRO A 333 1.34 23.42 -19.66
N TYR A 334 0.33 23.38 -20.52
CA TYR A 334 -0.64 24.44 -20.75
C TYR A 334 -1.99 24.15 -20.10
N TRP A 335 -2.76 25.21 -19.87
CA TRP A 335 -4.11 25.07 -19.30
C TRP A 335 -5.10 24.61 -20.36
N ASP A 336 -5.79 23.53 -20.06
CA ASP A 336 -6.88 22.97 -20.84
C ASP A 336 -8.11 22.76 -19.93
N GLY A 337 -9.12 23.62 -20.14
CA GLY A 337 -10.34 23.62 -19.33
C GLY A 337 -11.23 22.41 -19.57
N GLU A 338 -11.25 21.87 -20.81
CA GLU A 338 -12.02 20.69 -21.16
C GLU A 338 -11.44 19.43 -20.50
N LYS A 339 -10.12 19.25 -20.60
CA LYS A 339 -9.41 18.18 -19.90
C LYS A 339 -9.59 18.26 -18.38
N ALA A 340 -9.51 19.47 -17.81
CA ALA A 340 -9.75 19.65 -16.38
C ALA A 340 -11.17 19.26 -15.97
N ALA A 341 -12.17 19.66 -16.75
CA ALA A 341 -13.58 19.31 -16.50
C ALA A 341 -13.81 17.80 -16.61
N THR A 342 -13.23 17.14 -17.61
CA THR A 342 -13.27 15.68 -17.78
C THR A 342 -12.66 14.95 -16.57
N ILE A 343 -11.49 15.39 -16.11
CA ILE A 343 -10.82 14.79 -14.95
C ILE A 343 -11.64 14.96 -13.66
N VAL A 344 -12.16 16.17 -13.42
CA VAL A 344 -13.00 16.46 -12.24
C VAL A 344 -14.30 15.65 -12.29
N GLY A 345 -14.96 15.59 -13.46
CA GLY A 345 -16.17 14.80 -13.66
C GLY A 345 -15.94 13.30 -13.44
N GLY A 346 -14.85 12.75 -13.98
CA GLY A 346 -14.46 11.37 -13.78
C GLY A 346 -14.14 11.06 -12.32
N ALA A 347 -13.36 11.91 -11.65
CA ALA A 347 -13.08 11.79 -10.23
C ALA A 347 -14.35 11.79 -9.38
N TRP A 348 -15.25 12.74 -9.63
CA TRP A 348 -16.53 12.83 -8.95
C TRP A 348 -17.37 11.56 -9.14
N SER A 349 -17.49 11.08 -10.37
CA SER A 349 -18.19 9.85 -10.69
C SER A 349 -17.60 8.65 -9.95
N HIS A 350 -16.27 8.52 -9.92
CA HIS A 350 -15.60 7.41 -9.22
C HIS A 350 -15.91 7.42 -7.72
N PHE A 351 -15.80 8.56 -7.06
CA PHE A 351 -15.97 8.65 -5.62
C PHE A 351 -17.44 8.58 -5.18
N PHE A 352 -18.38 9.10 -5.98
CA PHE A 352 -19.76 9.33 -5.55
C PHE A 352 -20.84 8.60 -6.37
N SER A 353 -20.49 7.71 -7.32
CA SER A 353 -21.51 6.89 -8.00
C SER A 353 -22.05 5.74 -7.13
N GLY A 354 -21.33 5.32 -6.11
CA GLY A 354 -21.66 4.14 -5.31
C GLY A 354 -21.33 2.79 -5.97
N VAL A 355 -21.11 2.78 -7.29
CA VAL A 355 -20.85 1.54 -8.06
C VAL A 355 -19.51 0.91 -7.70
N TYR A 356 -18.46 1.72 -7.60
CA TYR A 356 -17.08 1.22 -7.43
C TYR A 356 -16.70 0.94 -5.97
N TYR A 357 -17.09 1.84 -5.07
CA TYR A 357 -16.64 1.80 -3.66
C TYR A 357 -17.82 1.77 -2.67
N GLY A 358 -19.03 1.52 -3.15
CA GLY A 358 -20.23 1.56 -2.32
C GLY A 358 -20.43 2.94 -1.66
N TRP A 359 -20.79 2.95 -0.40
CA TRP A 359 -21.04 4.18 0.36
C TRP A 359 -19.79 4.80 1.01
N THR A 360 -18.60 4.27 0.76
CA THR A 360 -17.36 4.65 1.44
C THR A 360 -17.12 6.16 1.46
N PHE A 361 -17.12 6.79 0.27
CA PHE A 361 -16.80 8.23 0.18
C PHE A 361 -17.96 9.14 0.52
N HIS A 362 -19.20 8.68 0.40
CA HIS A 362 -20.37 9.40 0.93
C HIS A 362 -20.29 9.50 2.45
N LEU A 363 -20.07 8.38 3.14
CA LEU A 363 -19.91 8.34 4.59
C LEU A 363 -18.69 9.15 5.04
N PHE A 364 -17.58 9.05 4.33
CA PHE A 364 -16.39 9.87 4.60
C PHE A 364 -16.72 11.36 4.53
N ALA A 365 -17.39 11.83 3.48
CA ALA A 365 -17.77 13.23 3.32
C ALA A 365 -18.73 13.70 4.42
N ILE A 366 -19.75 12.89 4.75
CA ILE A 366 -20.70 13.20 5.84
C ILE A 366 -19.98 13.32 7.18
N VAL A 367 -19.11 12.36 7.52
CA VAL A 367 -18.38 12.37 8.80
C VAL A 367 -17.38 13.53 8.83
N LEU A 368 -16.72 13.86 7.72
CA LEU A 368 -15.80 14.99 7.63
C LEU A 368 -16.52 16.32 7.89
N VAL A 369 -17.65 16.55 7.21
CA VAL A 369 -18.46 17.76 7.40
C VAL A 369 -18.98 17.84 8.83
N ALA A 370 -19.54 16.75 9.36
CA ALA A 370 -20.04 16.68 10.74
C ALA A 370 -18.93 16.97 11.77
N SER A 371 -17.73 16.43 11.56
CA SER A 371 -16.56 16.67 12.42
C SER A 371 -16.14 18.15 12.39
N ILE A 372 -16.12 18.78 11.23
CA ILE A 372 -15.76 20.20 11.07
C ILE A 372 -16.81 21.09 11.76
N ILE A 373 -18.09 20.85 11.49
CA ILE A 373 -19.21 21.61 12.10
C ILE A 373 -19.21 21.43 13.62
N GLY A 374 -19.11 20.18 14.11
CA GLY A 374 -19.08 19.89 15.53
C GLY A 374 -17.96 20.63 16.26
N ARG A 375 -16.76 20.66 15.70
CA ARG A 375 -15.62 21.43 16.25
C ARG A 375 -15.87 22.92 16.25
N TYR A 376 -16.44 23.47 15.17
CA TYR A 376 -16.77 24.86 15.10
C TYR A 376 -17.77 25.25 16.21
N ILE A 377 -18.82 24.46 16.41
CA ILE A 377 -19.82 24.68 17.46
C ILE A 377 -19.17 24.60 18.85
N ILE A 378 -18.42 23.52 19.13
CA ILE A 378 -17.72 23.34 20.41
C ILE A 378 -16.75 24.50 20.68
N SER A 379 -16.01 24.95 19.67
CA SER A 379 -15.08 26.08 19.82
C SER A 379 -15.81 27.38 20.17
N ARG A 380 -16.99 27.62 19.59
CA ARG A 380 -17.85 28.79 19.88
C ARG A 380 -18.40 28.74 21.30
N ILE A 381 -18.88 27.56 21.74
CA ILE A 381 -19.42 27.37 23.10
C ILE A 381 -18.31 27.61 24.14
N ARG A 382 -17.12 27.01 23.94
CA ARG A 382 -15.96 27.17 24.85
C ARG A 382 -15.50 28.63 24.94
N LYS A 383 -15.42 29.35 23.82
CA LYS A 383 -15.07 30.80 23.83
C LYS A 383 -16.06 31.63 24.63
N LYS A 384 -17.34 31.20 24.72
CA LYS A 384 -18.37 31.92 25.48
C LYS A 384 -18.34 31.58 26.97
N SER A 385 -17.76 30.40 27.33
CA SER A 385 -17.72 29.88 28.71
C SER A 385 -16.45 30.17 29.49
N GLN A 386 -15.32 30.52 28.82
CA GLN A 386 -14.02 30.69 29.50
C GLN A 386 -13.33 32.00 29.11
N HIS A 387 -13.15 32.86 30.08
CA HIS A 387 -12.28 34.04 30.00
C HIS A 387 -10.77 33.71 30.06
N THR A 388 -10.38 32.47 30.30
CA THR A 388 -8.98 32.04 30.47
C THR A 388 -8.80 30.57 30.15
N SER A 389 -8.32 30.25 28.98
CA SER A 389 -7.28 29.23 28.73
C SER A 389 -7.01 29.08 27.23
N THR A 390 -5.79 29.28 26.83
CA THR A 390 -5.23 28.94 25.51
C THR A 390 -5.22 27.43 25.35
N GLY A 391 -6.41 26.83 25.12
CA GLY A 391 -6.52 25.43 24.77
C GLY A 391 -5.95 25.20 23.38
N SER A 392 -4.82 24.50 23.27
CA SER A 392 -4.25 24.05 22.00
C SER A 392 -5.32 23.25 21.25
N HIS A 393 -5.79 23.78 20.12
CA HIS A 393 -6.70 23.05 19.24
C HIS A 393 -5.98 21.78 18.73
N ASN A 394 -6.44 20.63 19.16
CA ASN A 394 -5.85 19.37 18.76
C ASN A 394 -6.38 18.98 17.36
N TYR A 395 -5.65 19.39 16.30
CA TYR A 395 -5.98 19.08 14.89
C TYR A 395 -5.60 17.67 14.47
N SER A 396 -5.19 16.82 15.41
CA SER A 396 -4.69 15.48 15.12
C SER A 396 -5.69 14.57 14.39
N GLU A 397 -6.98 14.78 14.56
CA GLU A 397 -8.02 14.00 13.89
C GLU A 397 -8.21 14.37 12.41
N LEU A 398 -7.76 15.57 11.98
CA LEU A 398 -7.83 16.00 10.58
C LEU A 398 -6.61 15.58 9.75
N LEU A 399 -5.63 14.89 10.35
CA LEU A 399 -4.42 14.47 9.65
C LEU A 399 -4.72 13.45 8.54
N VAL A 400 -5.57 12.46 8.81
CA VAL A 400 -5.92 11.43 7.82
C VAL A 400 -6.72 12.01 6.65
N PRO A 401 -7.81 12.79 6.86
CA PRO A 401 -8.50 13.41 5.73
C PRO A 401 -7.61 14.40 4.97
N ALA A 402 -6.71 15.13 5.64
CA ALA A 402 -5.75 16.01 4.96
C ALA A 402 -4.80 15.20 4.07
N ALA A 403 -4.24 14.08 4.58
CA ALA A 403 -3.38 13.20 3.80
C ALA A 403 -4.12 12.60 2.60
N LEU A 404 -5.37 12.16 2.79
CA LEU A 404 -6.21 11.63 1.73
C LEU A 404 -6.43 12.70 0.65
N LEU A 405 -6.86 13.91 1.02
CA LEU A 405 -7.10 14.99 0.07
C LEU A 405 -5.84 15.41 -0.68
N ILE A 406 -4.68 15.53 0.02
CA ILE A 406 -3.40 15.84 -0.62
C ILE A 406 -3.05 14.77 -1.65
N SER A 407 -3.23 13.49 -1.33
CA SER A 407 -2.94 12.38 -2.23
C SER A 407 -3.90 12.33 -3.43
N VAL A 408 -5.20 12.57 -3.22
CA VAL A 408 -6.20 12.67 -4.30
C VAL A 408 -5.84 13.82 -5.24
N ILE A 409 -5.62 15.01 -4.69
CA ILE A 409 -5.26 16.19 -5.49
C ILE A 409 -3.95 15.94 -6.24
N GLY A 410 -2.92 15.39 -5.56
CA GLY A 410 -1.64 15.07 -6.17
C GLY A 410 -1.77 14.10 -7.35
N TYR A 411 -2.57 13.05 -7.22
CA TYR A 411 -2.79 12.08 -8.29
C TYR A 411 -3.51 12.69 -9.50
N TYR A 412 -4.62 13.39 -9.27
CA TYR A 412 -5.40 13.97 -10.37
C TYR A 412 -4.68 15.17 -11.03
N LEU A 413 -3.83 15.89 -10.29
CA LEU A 413 -2.92 16.88 -10.88
C LEU A 413 -1.87 16.22 -11.77
N LEU A 414 -1.30 15.08 -11.40
CA LEU A 414 -0.39 14.34 -12.27
C LEU A 414 -1.09 13.88 -13.55
N LEU A 415 -2.33 13.36 -13.46
CA LEU A 415 -3.12 13.01 -14.64
C LEU A 415 -3.38 14.21 -15.55
N TYR A 416 -3.58 15.39 -14.96
CA TYR A 416 -3.77 16.62 -15.73
C TYR A 416 -2.50 17.05 -16.48
N GLN A 417 -1.32 16.88 -15.85
CA GLN A 417 -0.04 17.36 -16.41
C GLN A 417 0.55 16.47 -17.51
N VAL A 418 -0.11 15.35 -17.84
CA VAL A 418 0.37 14.43 -18.87
C VAL A 418 -0.72 14.06 -19.87
N ASP A 419 -0.34 13.86 -21.13
CA ASP A 419 -1.13 13.18 -22.13
C ASP A 419 -0.57 11.79 -22.37
N TYR A 420 -1.46 10.82 -22.57
CA TYR A 420 -1.06 9.44 -22.82
C TYR A 420 -0.98 9.17 -24.31
N LYS A 421 0.13 8.60 -24.80
CA LYS A 421 0.32 8.25 -26.20
C LYS A 421 -0.52 7.04 -26.64
N TRP A 422 -0.87 6.19 -25.68
CA TRP A 422 -1.49 4.89 -25.95
C TRP A 422 -3.01 4.87 -25.68
N ASP A 423 -3.56 5.89 -25.04
CA ASP A 423 -4.98 5.93 -24.70
C ASP A 423 -5.49 7.36 -24.45
N SER A 424 -6.82 7.54 -24.54
CA SER A 424 -7.48 8.80 -24.21
C SER A 424 -7.57 9.01 -22.70
N ILE A 425 -7.71 10.25 -22.25
CA ILE A 425 -7.90 10.58 -20.83
C ILE A 425 -9.17 9.93 -20.25
N ASP A 426 -10.24 9.80 -21.05
CA ASP A 426 -11.48 9.15 -20.64
C ASP A 426 -11.26 7.67 -20.30
N ASN A 427 -10.53 6.95 -21.14
CA ASN A 427 -10.19 5.56 -20.92
C ASN A 427 -9.23 5.39 -19.72
N VAL A 428 -8.25 6.28 -19.56
CA VAL A 428 -7.35 6.28 -18.40
C VAL A 428 -8.14 6.49 -17.11
N LEU A 429 -9.13 7.39 -17.12
CA LEU A 429 -10.04 7.56 -15.99
C LEU A 429 -10.86 6.29 -15.76
N ALA A 430 -11.52 5.76 -16.77
CA ALA A 430 -12.42 4.61 -16.66
C ALA A 430 -11.72 3.33 -16.16
N TYR A 431 -10.45 3.13 -16.49
CA TYR A 431 -9.72 1.90 -16.17
C TYR A 431 -8.63 2.08 -15.12
N SER A 432 -7.72 3.03 -15.29
CA SER A 432 -6.53 3.16 -14.44
C SER A 432 -6.80 3.97 -13.17
N ALA A 433 -7.45 5.14 -13.29
CA ALA A 433 -7.67 6.03 -12.17
C ALA A 433 -8.62 5.41 -11.13
N LYS A 434 -9.68 4.72 -11.56
CA LYS A 434 -10.58 4.04 -10.62
C LYS A 434 -9.84 2.98 -9.78
N ARG A 435 -8.89 2.26 -10.38
CA ARG A 435 -8.09 1.25 -9.67
C ARG A 435 -7.08 1.87 -8.70
N PHE A 436 -6.51 3.03 -9.06
CA PHE A 436 -5.63 3.77 -8.15
C PHE A 436 -6.38 4.25 -6.90
N ASN A 437 -7.65 4.62 -7.04
CA ASN A 437 -8.49 5.08 -5.94
C ASN A 437 -8.72 4.02 -4.85
N PHE A 438 -8.41 2.73 -5.07
CA PHE A 438 -8.42 1.71 -4.01
C PHE A 438 -7.57 2.12 -2.80
N CYS A 439 -6.49 2.87 -3.04
CA CYS A 439 -5.60 3.34 -1.98
C CYS A 439 -6.32 4.26 -0.96
N PHE A 440 -7.39 4.92 -1.38
CA PHE A 440 -8.13 5.87 -0.53
C PHE A 440 -9.22 5.19 0.30
N VAL A 441 -9.67 3.98 -0.07
CA VAL A 441 -10.74 3.25 0.63
C VAL A 441 -10.37 2.95 2.10
N PRO A 442 -9.19 2.37 2.41
CA PRO A 442 -8.81 2.11 3.81
C PRO A 442 -8.61 3.41 4.61
N LEU A 443 -8.13 4.49 3.98
CA LEU A 443 -7.95 5.78 4.63
C LEU A 443 -9.29 6.40 5.02
N ALA A 444 -10.28 6.32 4.13
CA ALA A 444 -11.63 6.82 4.38
C ALA A 444 -12.27 6.07 5.56
N TRP A 445 -12.22 4.75 5.56
CA TRP A 445 -12.79 3.93 6.64
C TRP A 445 -12.05 4.09 7.96
N TYR A 446 -10.71 4.21 7.92
CA TYR A 446 -9.94 4.52 9.14
C TYR A 446 -10.40 5.84 9.75
N TYR A 447 -10.56 6.91 8.94
CA TYR A 447 -11.03 8.20 9.42
C TYR A 447 -12.45 8.15 9.96
N ILE A 448 -13.39 7.50 9.27
CA ILE A 448 -14.78 7.35 9.72
C ILE A 448 -14.82 6.75 11.12
N ALA A 449 -14.01 5.74 11.39
CA ALA A 449 -13.97 5.07 12.68
C ALA A 449 -13.19 5.85 13.76
N ASP A 450 -12.11 6.56 13.40
CA ASP A 450 -11.31 7.40 14.33
C ASP A 450 -12.11 8.65 14.76
N ALA A 451 -12.96 9.18 13.88
CA ALA A 451 -13.80 10.35 14.15
C ALA A 451 -15.10 10.00 14.92
N ALA A 452 -15.55 8.75 14.86
CA ALA A 452 -16.72 8.31 15.60
C ALA A 452 -16.39 8.15 17.10
N PRO A 453 -17.06 8.84 18.02
CA PRO A 453 -16.88 8.64 19.45
C PRO A 453 -17.47 7.27 19.84
N VAL A 454 -16.69 6.22 19.68
CA VAL A 454 -17.05 4.88 20.18
C VAL A 454 -16.47 4.75 21.58
N ASN A 455 -17.30 5.08 22.57
CA ASN A 455 -17.03 4.78 23.97
C ASN A 455 -17.10 3.27 24.24
#